data_dfc2b27185a7c8c1ec906b8286ff8400
#
_entry.id   dfc2b27185a7c8c1ec906b8286ff8400
#
_cell.length_a   1.000
_cell.length_b   1.000
_cell.length_c   1.000
_cell.angle_alpha   90.00
_cell.angle_beta   90.00
_cell.angle_gamma   90.00
#
_symmetry.space_group_name_H-M   'P 1'
#
loop_
_entity.id
_entity.type
_entity.pdbx_description
1 polymer ?
#
loop_
_entity_poly.entity_id
_entity_poly.type
_entity_poly.pdbx_seq_one_letter_code
_entity_poly.pdbx_strand_id
1 'polypeptide(L)'
;VSRITVVTSGPPAVIEQIMAQLDRLVPVHRVLDLTALGPHVEREMALVKVAGVGDKRVEALRLADIFRARPVDTTTKSFVFEISGSTEKVNQFVELMREVGLVEVARTGVVAIARGAEAV
;
A
#
# COMPACT_ATOMS: atom_id res chain seq x y z
N VAL A 1 -18.25 -13.01 -2.13
CA VAL A 1 -17.00 -13.43 -2.78
C VAL A 1 -15.87 -12.50 -2.35
N SER A 2 -14.81 -13.07 -1.85
CA SER A 2 -13.63 -12.32 -1.44
C SER A 2 -12.63 -12.21 -2.58
N ARG A 3 -11.91 -11.09 -2.61
CA ARG A 3 -10.89 -10.81 -3.59
C ARG A 3 -9.56 -10.56 -2.90
N ILE A 4 -8.52 -11.22 -3.39
CA ILE A 4 -7.16 -11.07 -2.89
C ILE A 4 -6.28 -10.57 -4.03
N THR A 5 -5.50 -9.52 -3.78
CA THR A 5 -4.51 -9.02 -4.73
C THR A 5 -3.14 -9.50 -4.32
N VAL A 6 -2.43 -10.15 -5.25
CA VAL A 6 -1.06 -10.62 -5.06
C VAL A 6 -0.15 -9.88 -6.03
N VAL A 7 0.93 -9.29 -5.51
CA VAL A 7 1.94 -8.62 -6.33
C VAL A 7 3.11 -9.58 -6.53
N THR A 8 3.51 -9.77 -7.79
CA THR A 8 4.63 -10.63 -8.12
C THR A 8 5.37 -10.09 -9.34
N SER A 9 6.58 -10.56 -9.57
CA SER A 9 7.37 -10.19 -10.73
C SER A 9 8.18 -11.39 -11.24
N GLY A 10 8.49 -11.39 -12.53
CA GLY A 10 9.28 -12.43 -13.15
C GLY A 10 9.00 -12.51 -14.64
N PRO A 11 9.73 -13.40 -15.37
CA PRO A 11 9.45 -13.68 -16.77
C PRO A 11 8.02 -14.19 -16.97
N PRO A 12 7.44 -14.05 -18.18
CA PRO A 12 6.07 -14.51 -18.45
C PRO A 12 5.79 -15.97 -18.08
N ALA A 13 6.75 -16.86 -18.30
CA ALA A 13 6.61 -18.27 -17.95
C ALA A 13 6.44 -18.48 -16.44
N VAL A 14 7.14 -17.69 -15.61
CA VAL A 14 7.02 -17.75 -14.15
C VAL A 14 5.66 -17.22 -13.69
N ILE A 15 5.19 -16.15 -14.29
CA ILE A 15 3.87 -15.58 -13.99
C ILE A 15 2.77 -16.59 -14.32
N GLU A 16 2.83 -17.25 -15.48
CA GLU A 16 1.88 -18.29 -15.87
C GLU A 16 1.86 -19.45 -14.87
N GLN A 17 3.03 -19.85 -14.39
CA GLN A 17 3.15 -20.92 -13.41
C GLN A 17 2.51 -20.53 -12.08
N ILE A 18 2.74 -19.30 -11.62
CA ILE A 18 2.13 -18.77 -10.39
C ILE A 18 0.60 -18.77 -10.53
N MET A 19 0.08 -18.28 -11.64
CA MET A 19 -1.36 -18.26 -11.90
C MET A 19 -1.96 -19.67 -11.89
N ALA A 20 -1.28 -20.62 -12.52
CA ALA A 20 -1.73 -22.00 -12.55
C ALA A 20 -1.77 -22.63 -11.16
N GLN A 21 -0.78 -22.36 -10.34
CA GLN A 21 -0.75 -22.85 -8.95
C GLN A 21 -1.86 -22.24 -8.10
N LEU A 22 -2.11 -20.94 -8.23
CA LEU A 22 -3.18 -20.26 -7.51
C LEU A 22 -4.56 -20.78 -7.94
N ASP A 23 -4.74 -21.03 -9.22
CA ASP A 23 -6.01 -21.53 -9.77
C ASP A 23 -6.38 -22.92 -9.25
N ARG A 24 -5.39 -23.72 -8.83
CA ARG A 24 -5.60 -25.05 -8.24
C ARG A 24 -6.03 -25.01 -6.79
N LEU A 25 -5.90 -23.89 -6.11
CA LEU A 25 -6.28 -23.79 -4.71
C LEU A 25 -7.80 -23.79 -4.57
N VAL A 26 -8.28 -24.52 -3.59
CA VAL A 26 -9.70 -24.51 -3.21
C VAL A 26 -9.82 -23.60 -1.98
N PRO A 27 -10.70 -22.60 -1.98
CA PRO A 27 -11.84 -22.34 -2.86
C PRO A 27 -11.62 -21.23 -3.90
N VAL A 28 -10.50 -21.18 -4.59
CA VAL A 28 -10.26 -20.16 -5.62
C VAL A 28 -11.18 -20.40 -6.82
N HIS A 29 -11.97 -19.36 -7.17
CA HIS A 29 -12.90 -19.41 -8.30
C HIS A 29 -12.32 -18.84 -9.59
N ARG A 30 -11.42 -17.86 -9.47
CA ARG A 30 -10.87 -17.19 -10.64
C ARG A 30 -9.55 -16.50 -10.32
N VAL A 31 -8.60 -16.60 -11.24
CA VAL A 31 -7.29 -15.92 -11.16
C VAL A 31 -7.11 -15.08 -12.44
N LEU A 32 -6.73 -13.80 -12.26
CA LEU A 32 -6.54 -12.87 -13.37
C LEU A 32 -5.22 -12.13 -13.21
N ASP A 33 -4.54 -11.88 -14.32
CA ASP A 33 -3.38 -11.01 -14.39
C ASP A 33 -3.82 -9.63 -14.85
N LEU A 34 -3.96 -8.68 -13.92
CA LEU A 34 -4.43 -7.33 -14.23
C LEU A 34 -3.46 -6.55 -15.11
N THR A 35 -2.16 -6.81 -15.00
CA THR A 35 -1.16 -6.16 -15.85
C THR A 35 -1.37 -6.55 -17.33
N ALA A 36 -1.66 -7.81 -17.58
CA ALA A 36 -1.94 -8.31 -18.93
C ALA A 36 -3.31 -7.85 -19.46
N LEU A 37 -4.29 -7.60 -18.58
CA LEU A 37 -5.61 -7.14 -18.97
C LEU A 37 -5.63 -5.67 -19.43
N GLY A 38 -4.62 -4.89 -19.06
CA GLY A 38 -4.52 -3.50 -19.46
C GLY A 38 -4.68 -2.49 -18.32
N PRO A 39 -5.27 -1.31 -18.58
CA PRO A 39 -5.37 -0.26 -17.56
C PRO A 39 -6.12 -0.70 -16.32
N HIS A 40 -5.55 -0.40 -15.17
CA HIS A 40 -6.13 -0.72 -13.87
C HIS A 40 -5.78 0.38 -12.85
N VAL A 41 -6.45 0.32 -11.70
CA VAL A 41 -6.18 1.22 -10.58
C VAL A 41 -5.60 0.41 -9.44
N GLU A 42 -4.51 0.88 -8.88
CA GLU A 42 -3.85 0.30 -7.71
C GLU A 42 -3.80 1.31 -6.59
N ARG A 43 -3.98 0.84 -5.38
CA ARG A 43 -3.79 1.66 -4.17
C ARG A 43 -3.27 0.79 -3.04
N GLU A 44 -2.60 1.44 -2.11
CA GLU A 44 -2.09 0.84 -0.90
C GLU A 44 -2.41 1.78 0.26
N MET A 45 -2.68 1.24 1.44
CA MET A 45 -2.85 2.01 2.65
C MET A 45 -1.79 1.61 3.66
N ALA A 46 -1.29 2.56 4.42
CA ALA A 46 -0.36 2.31 5.50
C ALA A 46 -0.73 3.11 6.74
N LEU A 47 -0.45 2.53 7.90
CA LEU A 47 -0.43 3.20 9.19
C LEU A 47 1.03 3.39 9.58
N VAL A 48 1.43 4.62 9.83
CA VAL A 48 2.83 4.98 10.06
C VAL A 48 2.94 5.65 11.43
N LYS A 49 3.63 4.99 12.36
CA LYS A 49 3.86 5.52 13.70
C LYS A 49 5.18 6.28 13.75
N VAL A 50 5.11 7.51 14.22
CA VAL A 50 6.26 8.41 14.31
C VAL A 50 6.33 8.99 15.72
N ALA A 51 7.51 8.94 16.33
CA ALA A 51 7.77 9.54 17.63
C ALA A 51 8.68 10.75 17.48
N GLY A 52 8.43 11.79 18.27
CA GLY A 52 9.27 12.98 18.28
C GLY A 52 8.62 14.14 19.00
N VAL A 53 9.46 15.06 19.42
CA VAL A 53 9.04 16.30 20.09
C VAL A 53 9.76 17.48 19.44
N GLY A 54 9.26 18.70 19.70
CA GLY A 54 9.87 19.92 19.17
C GLY A 54 9.89 19.96 17.65
N ASP A 55 11.04 20.24 17.08
CA ASP A 55 11.20 20.42 15.63
C ASP A 55 10.84 19.16 14.84
N LYS A 56 11.13 17.98 15.37
CA LYS A 56 10.79 16.70 14.73
C LYS A 56 9.27 16.52 14.64
N ARG A 57 8.55 16.94 15.68
CA ARG A 57 7.09 16.88 15.70
C ARG A 57 6.49 17.79 14.63
N VAL A 58 7.01 19.00 14.51
CA VAL A 58 6.58 19.96 13.49
C VAL A 58 6.87 19.44 12.10
N GLU A 59 8.04 18.86 11.88
CA GLU A 59 8.42 18.30 10.58
C GLU A 59 7.54 17.10 10.19
N ALA A 60 7.20 16.24 11.14
CA ALA A 60 6.28 15.12 10.89
C ALA A 60 4.92 15.62 10.40
N LEU A 61 4.36 16.63 11.04
CA LEU A 61 3.09 17.22 10.63
C LEU A 61 3.17 17.88 9.25
N ARG A 62 4.28 18.57 8.96
CA ARG A 62 4.50 19.20 7.67
C ARG A 62 4.55 18.18 6.54
N LEU A 63 5.30 17.10 6.72
CA LEU A 63 5.39 16.01 5.75
C LEU A 63 4.05 15.30 5.56
N ALA A 64 3.33 15.06 6.66
CA ALA A 64 2.01 14.45 6.59
C ALA A 64 1.04 15.30 5.74
N ASP A 65 1.08 16.60 5.90
CA ASP A 65 0.26 17.51 5.11
C ASP A 65 0.62 17.48 3.62
N ILE A 66 1.91 17.48 3.29
CA ILE A 66 2.38 17.39 1.91
C ILE A 66 1.89 16.12 1.23
N PHE A 67 1.96 14.98 1.91
CA PHE A 67 1.55 13.68 1.37
C PHE A 67 0.07 13.39 1.56
N ARG A 68 -0.68 14.31 2.16
CA ARG A 68 -2.10 14.15 2.48
C ARG A 68 -2.35 12.93 3.37
N ALA A 69 -1.41 12.65 4.23
CA ALA A 69 -1.60 11.70 5.31
C ALA A 69 -2.31 12.41 6.47
N ARG A 70 -3.12 11.67 7.18
CA ARG A 70 -3.85 12.29 8.30
C ARG A 70 -3.53 11.59 9.62
N PRO A 71 -3.44 12.34 10.71
CA PRO A 71 -3.26 11.74 12.02
C PRO A 71 -4.54 11.01 12.45
N VAL A 72 -4.42 9.75 12.79
CA VAL A 72 -5.52 8.93 13.32
C VAL A 72 -5.33 8.64 14.81
N ASP A 73 -4.12 8.84 15.32
CA ASP A 73 -3.83 8.83 16.75
C ASP A 73 -2.75 9.88 17.04
N THR A 74 -2.92 10.60 18.14
CA THR A 74 -2.01 11.68 18.52
C THR A 74 -1.76 11.63 20.02
N THR A 75 -0.48 11.59 20.40
CA THR A 75 -0.06 11.82 21.78
C THR A 75 0.89 13.02 21.83
N THR A 76 1.32 13.41 23.01
CA THR A 76 2.30 14.52 23.14
C THR A 76 3.66 14.15 22.55
N LYS A 77 3.96 12.87 22.32
CA LYS A 77 5.26 12.38 21.88
C LYS A 77 5.22 11.60 20.58
N SER A 78 4.03 11.36 20.02
CA SER A 78 3.90 10.51 18.84
C SER A 78 2.65 10.79 18.02
N PHE A 79 2.68 10.31 16.79
CA PHE A 79 1.53 10.26 15.89
C PHE A 79 1.43 8.88 15.26
N VAL A 80 0.21 8.48 14.91
CA VAL A 80 -0.02 7.46 13.89
C VAL A 80 -0.71 8.16 12.73
N PHE A 81 -0.07 8.13 11.56
CA PHE A 81 -0.62 8.69 10.32
C PHE A 81 -1.20 7.59 9.45
N GLU A 82 -2.33 7.87 8.83
CA GLU A 82 -2.91 7.04 7.77
C GLU A 82 -2.59 7.66 6.43
N ILE A 83 -1.98 6.89 5.53
CA ILE A 83 -1.68 7.33 4.17
C ILE A 83 -2.20 6.31 3.17
N SER A 84 -2.80 6.80 2.09
CA SER A 84 -3.26 6.00 0.97
C SER A 84 -2.74 6.58 -0.34
N GLY A 85 -2.42 5.72 -1.27
CA GLY A 85 -1.97 6.15 -2.58
C GLY A 85 -1.24 5.03 -3.32
N SER A 86 -0.44 5.44 -4.30
CA SER A 86 0.44 4.51 -5.01
C SER A 86 1.50 3.95 -4.07
N THR A 87 2.06 2.81 -4.41
CA THR A 87 3.20 2.24 -3.66
C THR A 87 4.36 3.22 -3.57
N GLU A 88 4.66 3.95 -4.65
CA GLU A 88 5.71 4.99 -4.66
C GLU A 88 5.45 6.07 -3.62
N LYS A 89 4.24 6.58 -3.56
CA LYS A 89 3.86 7.62 -2.61
C LYS A 89 4.05 7.13 -1.17
N VAL A 90 3.57 5.93 -0.88
CA VAL A 90 3.70 5.33 0.46
C VAL A 90 5.17 5.11 0.81
N ASN A 91 5.97 4.59 -0.12
CA ASN A 91 7.41 4.39 0.08
C ASN A 91 8.14 5.70 0.37
N GLN A 92 7.86 6.75 -0.39
CA GLN A 92 8.47 8.06 -0.18
C GLN A 92 8.13 8.62 1.20
N PHE A 93 6.89 8.53 1.61
CA PHE A 93 6.46 8.99 2.91
C PHE A 93 7.18 8.24 4.05
N VAL A 94 7.23 6.92 3.96
CA VAL A 94 7.92 6.08 4.95
C VAL A 94 9.41 6.43 5.03
N GLU A 95 10.08 6.60 3.89
CA GLU A 95 11.51 6.94 3.88
C GLU A 95 11.78 8.31 4.51
N LEU A 96 10.96 9.31 4.23
CA LEU A 96 11.09 10.62 4.86
C LEU A 96 10.82 10.56 6.37
N MET A 97 9.86 9.76 6.80
CA MET A 97 9.56 9.59 8.22
C MET A 97 10.67 8.86 8.98
N ARG A 98 11.48 8.04 8.30
CA ARG A 98 12.67 7.43 8.94
C ARG A 98 13.62 8.49 9.48
N GLU A 99 13.81 9.58 8.77
CA GLU A 99 14.67 10.68 9.20
C GLU A 99 14.08 11.48 10.36
N VAL A 100 12.77 11.46 10.49
CA VAL A 100 12.07 12.21 11.55
C VAL A 100 11.98 11.41 12.84
N GLY A 101 11.66 10.14 12.78
CA GLY A 101 11.49 9.33 13.98
C GLY A 101 10.51 8.19 13.80
N LEU A 102 10.63 7.46 12.70
CA LEU A 102 9.78 6.31 12.41
C LEU A 102 9.93 5.23 13.49
N VAL A 103 8.81 4.75 14.02
CA VAL A 103 8.76 3.70 15.02
C VAL A 103 8.29 2.39 14.40
N GLU A 104 7.21 2.43 13.63
CA GLU A 104 6.54 1.24 13.12
C GLU A 104 5.70 1.58 11.91
N VAL A 105 5.62 0.66 10.97
CA VAL A 105 4.77 0.76 9.78
C VAL A 105 3.96 -0.51 9.63
N ALA A 106 2.66 -0.36 9.41
CA ALA A 106 1.78 -1.46 9.03
C ALA A 106 1.19 -1.14 7.65
N ARG A 107 1.38 -2.02 6.69
CA ARG A 107 0.93 -1.82 5.30
C ARG A 107 -0.08 -2.89 4.91
N THR A 108 -1.09 -2.50 4.15
CA THR A 108 -2.10 -3.44 3.64
C THR A 108 -1.59 -4.29 2.49
N GLY A 109 -0.52 -3.83 1.82
CA GLY A 109 -0.21 -4.32 0.48
C GLY A 109 -1.10 -3.65 -0.56
N VAL A 110 -0.84 -3.94 -1.82
CA VAL A 110 -1.56 -3.33 -2.95
C VAL A 110 -2.90 -4.01 -3.14
N VAL A 111 -3.93 -3.20 -3.37
CA VAL A 111 -5.21 -3.66 -3.92
C VAL A 111 -5.35 -3.05 -5.32
N ALA A 112 -5.87 -3.82 -6.26
CA ALA A 112 -5.97 -3.41 -7.65
C ALA A 112 -7.31 -3.81 -8.25
N ILE A 113 -7.78 -2.99 -9.19
CA ILE A 113 -9.03 -3.23 -9.89
C ILE A 113 -8.90 -2.73 -11.34
N ALA A 114 -9.42 -3.49 -12.28
CA ALA A 114 -9.45 -3.08 -13.67
C ALA A 114 -10.34 -1.85 -13.86
N ARG A 115 -9.96 -0.99 -14.79
CA ARG A 115 -10.77 0.18 -15.15
C ARG A 115 -11.96 -0.24 -16.01
N GLY A 116 -12.98 0.60 -16.01
CA GLY A 116 -14.17 0.44 -16.84
C GLY A 116 -15.40 0.03 -16.04
N ALA A 117 -16.51 -0.12 -16.74
CA ALA A 117 -17.81 -0.34 -16.14
C ALA A 117 -18.12 -1.83 -15.85
N GLU A 118 -17.32 -2.73 -16.35
CA GLU A 118 -17.57 -4.17 -16.24
C GLU A 118 -16.79 -4.80 -15.10
N ALA A 119 -17.41 -5.74 -14.41
CA ALA A 119 -16.74 -6.58 -13.43
C ALA A 119 -15.81 -7.57 -14.12
N VAL A 120 -14.70 -7.89 -13.49
CA VAL A 120 -13.71 -8.83 -14.01
C VAL A 120 -13.64 -10.08 -13.17
#